data_bfedddabb54edce8c73ad6ba11c9952f
#
_entry.id   bfedddabb54edce8c73ad6ba11c9952f
#
_cell.length_a   1.000
_cell.length_b   1.000
_cell.length_c   1.000
_cell.angle_alpha   90.00
_cell.angle_beta   90.00
_cell.angle_gamma   90.00
#
_symmetry.space_group_name_H-M   'P 1'
#
loop_
_entity.id
_entity.type
_entity.pdbx_description
1 polymer ?
#
loop_
_entity_poly.entity_id
_entity_poly.type
_entity_poly.pdbx_seq_one_letter_code
_entity_poly.pdbx_strand_id
1 'polypeptide(L)'
;MDADLQSPRPLGFGKGFVDALPIFFGYLAVGFAFGFKCGQNGHPFWSPALMSMTHISGTGQFAVADQLEKGGTYFAVVLAVLALNLRYVLMALAVAQRLPASVGFLRRLVVAMGDTDEIVGVAVKQTKPLTFSYYLGLTACSWLGWVGGTLLGAWDVTRDLMSVPLQKSLGLALYAMFLAIILPEARGNRPALLCVGLAAALSTGLRLLPTGLDAGWIVLIAGVSSAVVAAVLYPKRKEAVHA
;
A
#
# COMPACT_ATOMS: atom_id res chain seq x y z
N MET A 1 -18.11 -13.67 45.29
CA MET A 1 -17.44 -14.55 44.29
C MET A 1 -17.41 -13.76 43.01
N ASP A 2 -16.37 -12.91 42.93
CA ASP A 2 -16.24 -11.85 41.94
C ASP A 2 -15.81 -12.45 40.62
N ALA A 3 -16.72 -12.49 39.67
CA ALA A 3 -16.37 -12.74 38.27
C ALA A 3 -15.59 -11.53 37.79
N ASP A 4 -14.29 -11.65 37.74
CA ASP A 4 -13.32 -10.72 37.19
C ASP A 4 -13.72 -10.39 35.75
N LEU A 5 -14.48 -9.31 35.56
CA LEU A 5 -14.77 -8.73 34.26
C LEU A 5 -13.46 -8.12 33.75
N GLN A 6 -12.57 -8.99 33.29
CA GLN A 6 -11.37 -8.59 32.58
C GLN A 6 -11.79 -7.79 31.35
N SER A 7 -11.77 -6.47 31.49
CA SER A 7 -11.86 -5.59 30.33
C SER A 7 -10.86 -6.07 29.27
N PRO A 8 -11.29 -6.31 28.04
CA PRO A 8 -10.42 -6.89 27.02
C PRO A 8 -9.18 -6.02 26.88
N ARG A 9 -8.00 -6.60 27.13
CA ARG A 9 -6.72 -5.89 27.08
C ARG A 9 -6.64 -5.07 25.78
N PRO A 10 -6.21 -3.80 25.86
CA PRO A 10 -6.09 -2.95 24.68
C PRO A 10 -5.09 -3.55 23.69
N LEU A 11 -5.28 -3.27 22.41
CA LEU A 11 -4.35 -3.70 21.36
C LEU A 11 -2.97 -3.06 21.59
N GLY A 12 -1.95 -3.87 21.84
CA GLY A 12 -0.58 -3.43 22.11
C GLY A 12 0.34 -3.55 20.89
N PHE A 13 1.55 -2.99 21.00
CA PHE A 13 2.60 -3.01 19.96
C PHE A 13 2.92 -4.43 19.49
N GLY A 14 3.17 -5.37 20.41
CA GLY A 14 3.51 -6.76 20.06
C GLY A 14 2.43 -7.46 19.25
N LYS A 15 1.15 -7.19 19.54
CA LYS A 15 0.04 -7.73 18.75
C LYS A 15 0.05 -7.13 17.33
N GLY A 16 0.26 -5.82 17.19
CA GLY A 16 0.37 -5.17 15.89
C GLY A 16 1.54 -5.71 15.08
N PHE A 17 2.68 -5.90 15.71
CA PHE A 17 3.87 -6.45 15.07
C PHE A 17 3.63 -7.87 14.54
N VAL A 18 3.02 -8.74 15.33
CA VAL A 18 2.70 -10.11 14.92
C VAL A 18 1.64 -10.15 13.81
N ASP A 19 0.62 -9.30 13.90
CA ASP A 19 -0.43 -9.22 12.87
C ASP A 19 0.11 -8.73 11.52
N ALA A 20 1.22 -8.00 11.51
CA ALA A 20 1.89 -7.52 10.30
C ALA A 20 2.91 -8.51 9.71
N LEU A 21 3.19 -9.65 10.32
CA LEU A 21 4.15 -10.63 9.77
C LEU A 21 3.84 -11.05 8.32
N PRO A 22 2.59 -11.31 7.93
CA PRO A 22 2.29 -11.60 6.53
C PRO A 22 2.65 -10.43 5.60
N ILE A 23 2.43 -9.18 6.05
CA ILE A 23 2.81 -7.97 5.31
C ILE A 23 4.33 -7.88 5.20
N PHE A 24 5.05 -8.13 6.29
CA PHE A 24 6.52 -8.16 6.32
C PHE A 24 7.10 -9.03 5.21
N PHE A 25 6.66 -10.28 5.08
CA PHE A 25 7.17 -11.19 4.06
C PHE A 25 6.80 -10.75 2.63
N GLY A 26 5.60 -10.23 2.43
CA GLY A 26 5.20 -9.63 1.14
C GLY A 26 6.07 -8.43 0.79
N TYR A 27 6.29 -7.54 1.75
CA TYR A 27 7.10 -6.34 1.59
C TYR A 27 8.59 -6.64 1.42
N LEU A 28 9.10 -7.67 2.08
CA LEU A 28 10.47 -8.14 1.88
C LEU A 28 10.72 -8.52 0.41
N ALA A 29 9.79 -9.26 -0.19
CA ALA A 29 9.90 -9.69 -1.58
C ALA A 29 9.78 -8.51 -2.57
N VAL A 30 8.81 -7.61 -2.35
CA VAL A 30 8.59 -6.44 -3.24
C VAL A 30 9.68 -5.40 -3.07
N GLY A 31 10.09 -5.10 -1.83
CA GLY A 31 11.22 -4.22 -1.53
C GLY A 31 12.52 -4.74 -2.17
N PHE A 32 12.74 -6.06 -2.11
CA PHE A 32 13.86 -6.69 -2.80
C PHE A 32 13.81 -6.43 -4.31
N ALA A 33 12.66 -6.62 -4.95
CA ALA A 33 12.50 -6.34 -6.39
C ALA A 33 12.76 -4.86 -6.72
N PHE A 34 12.34 -3.94 -5.87
CA PHE A 34 12.61 -2.51 -6.01
C PHE A 34 14.10 -2.20 -5.90
N GLY A 35 14.76 -2.64 -4.83
CA GLY A 35 16.19 -2.45 -4.62
C GLY A 35 17.03 -3.03 -5.75
N PHE A 36 16.68 -4.25 -6.19
CA PHE A 36 17.33 -4.93 -7.29
C PHE A 36 17.21 -4.15 -8.62
N LYS A 37 16.00 -3.66 -8.94
CA LYS A 37 15.78 -2.81 -10.11
C LYS A 37 16.65 -1.55 -10.09
N CYS A 38 16.67 -0.84 -8.96
CA CYS A 38 17.49 0.36 -8.80
C CYS A 38 18.98 0.05 -8.96
N GLY A 39 19.44 -1.05 -8.39
CA GLY A 39 20.82 -1.51 -8.53
C GLY A 39 21.19 -1.87 -9.97
N GLN A 40 20.31 -2.53 -10.75
CA GLN A 40 20.54 -2.81 -12.17
C GLN A 40 20.71 -1.53 -13.01
N ASN A 41 20.00 -0.45 -12.64
CA ASN A 41 20.06 0.82 -13.34
C ASN A 41 21.21 1.73 -12.87
N GLY A 42 22.16 1.18 -12.10
CA GLY A 42 23.36 1.89 -11.68
C GLY A 42 23.16 2.88 -10.53
N HIS A 43 22.00 2.86 -9.87
CA HIS A 43 21.80 3.67 -8.68
C HIS A 43 22.66 3.15 -7.52
N PRO A 44 23.37 4.03 -6.79
CA PRO A 44 24.15 3.61 -5.63
C PRO A 44 23.21 3.01 -4.57
N PHE A 45 23.67 1.95 -3.89
CA PHE A 45 22.85 1.14 -2.99
C PHE A 45 22.11 1.94 -1.90
N TRP A 46 22.69 3.05 -1.43
CA TRP A 46 22.10 3.92 -0.42
C TRP A 46 20.87 4.71 -0.93
N SER A 47 20.79 4.96 -2.23
CA SER A 47 19.71 5.76 -2.84
C SER A 47 18.33 5.10 -2.70
N PRO A 48 18.10 3.85 -3.16
CA PRO A 48 16.83 3.17 -2.93
C PRO A 48 16.59 2.89 -1.45
N ALA A 49 17.64 2.68 -0.64
CA ALA A 49 17.52 2.49 0.79
C ALA A 49 16.93 3.72 1.48
N LEU A 50 17.48 4.91 1.24
CA LEU A 50 16.95 6.17 1.78
C LEU A 50 15.50 6.40 1.36
N MET A 51 15.18 6.14 0.11
CA MET A 51 13.82 6.26 -0.39
C MET A 51 12.85 5.34 0.36
N SER A 52 13.25 4.09 0.58
CA SER A 52 12.44 3.11 1.32
C SER A 52 12.35 3.41 2.82
N MET A 53 13.38 3.99 3.42
CA MET A 53 13.36 4.41 4.84
C MET A 53 12.39 5.58 5.09
N THR A 54 12.27 6.49 4.14
CA THR A 54 11.44 7.69 4.28
C THR A 54 10.01 7.51 3.80
N HIS A 55 9.75 6.52 2.95
CA HIS A 55 8.45 6.35 2.33
C HIS A 55 8.14 4.88 1.99
N ILE A 56 7.05 4.35 2.56
CA ILE A 56 6.57 3.00 2.27
C ILE A 56 5.47 3.11 1.21
N SER A 57 5.84 3.23 -0.06
CA SER A 57 4.87 3.25 -1.16
C SER A 57 5.44 2.51 -2.37
N GLY A 58 5.04 1.25 -2.52
CA GLY A 58 5.52 0.44 -3.64
C GLY A 58 5.27 1.10 -4.98
N THR A 59 4.02 1.43 -5.29
CA THR A 59 3.65 2.06 -6.58
C THR A 59 4.34 3.41 -6.79
N GLY A 60 4.44 4.23 -5.73
CA GLY A 60 5.11 5.52 -5.80
C GLY A 60 6.60 5.39 -6.09
N GLN A 61 7.30 4.51 -5.39
CA GLN A 61 8.74 4.30 -5.55
C GLN A 61 9.10 3.74 -6.93
N PHE A 62 8.36 2.74 -7.42
CA PHE A 62 8.55 2.23 -8.77
C PHE A 62 8.27 3.29 -9.83
N ALA A 63 7.23 4.12 -9.65
CA ALA A 63 6.93 5.22 -10.57
C ALA A 63 8.05 6.28 -10.60
N VAL A 64 8.62 6.62 -9.43
CA VAL A 64 9.78 7.53 -9.36
C VAL A 64 10.97 6.94 -10.11
N ALA A 65 11.32 5.68 -9.84
CA ALA A 65 12.43 5.02 -10.52
C ALA A 65 12.22 5.00 -12.03
N ASP A 66 11.03 4.61 -12.51
CA ASP A 66 10.71 4.58 -13.93
C ASP A 66 10.78 5.95 -14.61
N GLN A 67 10.31 7.00 -13.93
CA GLN A 67 10.37 8.36 -14.48
C GLN A 67 11.80 8.90 -14.55
N LEU A 68 12.61 8.65 -13.52
CA LEU A 68 14.02 9.04 -13.52
C LEU A 68 14.81 8.33 -14.62
N GLU A 69 14.58 7.03 -14.81
CA GLU A 69 15.20 6.23 -15.87
C GLU A 69 14.87 6.76 -17.28
N LYS A 70 13.65 7.26 -17.48
CA LYS A 70 13.19 7.84 -18.75
C LYS A 70 13.63 9.29 -18.95
N GLY A 71 14.41 9.88 -18.04
CA GLY A 71 14.80 11.29 -18.08
C GLY A 71 13.65 12.26 -17.83
N GLY A 72 12.61 11.80 -17.11
CA GLY A 72 11.45 12.63 -16.75
C GLY A 72 11.84 13.80 -15.86
N THR A 73 11.08 14.89 -15.97
CA THR A 73 11.30 16.09 -15.14
C THR A 73 10.87 15.81 -13.68
N TYR A 74 11.53 16.46 -12.72
CA TYR A 74 11.12 16.37 -11.31
C TYR A 74 9.67 16.77 -11.09
N PHE A 75 9.15 17.72 -11.88
CA PHE A 75 7.73 18.10 -11.81
C PHE A 75 6.80 16.95 -12.21
N ALA A 76 7.12 16.23 -13.29
CA ALA A 76 6.35 15.07 -13.71
C ALA A 76 6.39 13.94 -12.66
N VAL A 77 7.55 13.71 -12.02
CA VAL A 77 7.70 12.75 -10.91
C VAL A 77 6.79 13.13 -9.76
N VAL A 78 6.85 14.39 -9.30
CA VAL A 78 6.00 14.85 -8.17
C VAL A 78 4.52 14.71 -8.49
N LEU A 79 4.10 15.11 -9.70
CA LEU A 79 2.70 15.00 -10.10
C LEU A 79 2.22 13.54 -10.16
N ALA A 80 3.02 12.65 -10.72
CA ALA A 80 2.70 11.22 -10.77
C ALA A 80 2.58 10.61 -9.37
N VAL A 81 3.53 10.92 -8.46
CA VAL A 81 3.50 10.42 -7.08
C VAL A 81 2.30 10.97 -6.31
N LEU A 82 1.97 12.27 -6.46
CA LEU A 82 0.78 12.85 -5.84
C LEU A 82 -0.49 12.16 -6.34
N ALA A 83 -0.61 11.95 -7.65
CA ALA A 83 -1.76 11.29 -8.24
C ALA A 83 -1.94 9.86 -7.72
N LEU A 84 -0.86 9.06 -7.68
CA LEU A 84 -0.87 7.68 -7.20
C LEU A 84 -1.17 7.58 -5.70
N ASN A 85 -0.72 8.55 -4.91
CA ASN A 85 -0.82 8.54 -3.46
C ASN A 85 -2.07 9.29 -2.93
N LEU A 86 -2.91 9.85 -3.80
CA LEU A 86 -4.15 10.52 -3.38
C LEU A 86 -5.07 9.61 -2.56
N ARG A 87 -5.04 8.32 -2.82
CA ARG A 87 -5.78 7.30 -2.05
C ARG A 87 -5.39 7.25 -0.57
N TYR A 88 -4.15 7.59 -0.22
CA TYR A 88 -3.71 7.60 1.19
C TYR A 88 -4.46 8.62 2.04
N VAL A 89 -4.96 9.71 1.44
CA VAL A 89 -5.82 10.67 2.15
C VAL A 89 -7.10 10.00 2.65
N LEU A 90 -7.73 9.18 1.80
CA LEU A 90 -8.94 8.45 2.17
C LEU A 90 -8.66 7.38 3.22
N MET A 91 -7.54 6.69 3.11
CA MET A 91 -7.11 5.68 4.08
C MET A 91 -6.80 6.31 5.44
N ALA A 92 -6.05 7.41 5.46
CA ALA A 92 -5.76 8.17 6.68
C ALA A 92 -7.05 8.65 7.38
N LEU A 93 -8.06 9.10 6.63
CA LEU A 93 -9.36 9.45 7.18
C LEU A 93 -10.08 8.25 7.80
N ALA A 94 -10.05 7.09 7.14
CA ALA A 94 -10.66 5.86 7.66
C ALA A 94 -10.01 5.39 8.97
N VAL A 95 -8.68 5.44 9.05
CA VAL A 95 -7.92 5.10 10.26
C VAL A 95 -8.14 6.14 11.36
N ALA A 96 -8.14 7.44 11.00
CA ALA A 96 -8.35 8.52 11.95
C ALA A 96 -9.69 8.43 12.68
N GLN A 97 -10.75 7.94 12.02
CA GLN A 97 -12.07 7.72 12.62
C GLN A 97 -12.07 6.57 13.65
N ARG A 98 -11.12 5.65 13.57
CA ARG A 98 -10.99 4.51 14.48
C ARG A 98 -10.04 4.76 15.64
N LEU A 99 -9.24 5.81 15.58
CA LEU A 99 -8.33 6.19 16.65
C LEU A 99 -9.08 7.00 17.71
N PRO A 100 -8.83 6.74 19.02
CA PRO A 100 -9.42 7.54 20.10
C PRO A 100 -9.09 9.03 19.94
N ALA A 101 -10.00 9.88 20.39
CA ALA A 101 -9.81 11.35 20.38
C ALA A 101 -8.59 11.80 21.21
N SER A 102 -8.19 11.00 22.21
CA SER A 102 -7.02 11.23 23.04
C SER A 102 -5.68 11.11 22.30
N VAL A 103 -5.65 10.55 21.08
CA VAL A 103 -4.45 10.48 20.26
C VAL A 103 -4.18 11.86 19.66
N GLY A 104 -3.13 12.51 20.14
CA GLY A 104 -2.74 13.87 19.72
C GLY A 104 -2.29 13.92 18.24
N PHE A 105 -2.27 15.15 17.70
CA PHE A 105 -1.99 15.42 16.28
C PHE A 105 -0.69 14.78 15.76
N LEU A 106 0.42 14.92 16.50
CA LEU A 106 1.72 14.34 16.07
C LEU A 106 1.67 12.81 15.95
N ARG A 107 0.99 12.14 16.87
CA ARG A 107 0.82 10.69 16.79
C ARG A 107 -0.05 10.29 15.61
N ARG A 108 -1.07 11.09 15.27
CA ARG A 108 -1.88 10.87 14.06
C ARG A 108 -1.07 11.05 12.78
N LEU A 109 -0.13 12.01 12.74
CA LEU A 109 0.80 12.15 11.63
C LEU A 109 1.69 10.91 11.47
N VAL A 110 2.24 10.38 12.56
CA VAL A 110 3.04 9.15 12.52
C VAL A 110 2.22 7.97 12.01
N VAL A 111 0.96 7.86 12.41
CA VAL A 111 0.04 6.85 11.88
C VAL A 111 -0.14 7.03 10.38
N ALA A 112 -0.44 8.24 9.92
CA ALA A 112 -0.67 8.54 8.50
C ALA A 112 0.58 8.28 7.62
N MET A 113 1.78 8.44 8.16
CA MET A 113 3.03 8.07 7.45
C MET A 113 3.19 6.56 7.24
N GLY A 114 2.54 5.76 8.07
CA GLY A 114 2.55 4.29 7.97
C GLY A 114 1.36 3.71 7.20
N ASP A 115 0.45 4.55 6.68
CA ASP A 115 -0.73 4.09 5.98
C ASP A 115 -0.35 3.49 4.62
N THR A 116 -0.55 2.18 4.51
CA THR A 116 -0.53 1.44 3.25
C THR A 116 -1.80 0.61 3.14
N ASP A 117 -2.14 0.14 1.94
CA ASP A 117 -3.37 -0.64 1.72
C ASP A 117 -3.44 -1.84 2.67
N GLU A 118 -2.32 -2.53 2.88
CA GLU A 118 -2.22 -3.73 3.70
C GLU A 118 -2.34 -3.40 5.19
N ILE A 119 -1.61 -2.38 5.67
CA ILE A 119 -1.63 -1.97 7.07
C ILE A 119 -3.04 -1.48 7.45
N VAL A 120 -3.62 -0.62 6.62
CA VAL A 120 -4.98 -0.12 6.82
C VAL A 120 -5.99 -1.28 6.76
N GLY A 121 -5.83 -2.21 5.80
CA GLY A 121 -6.67 -3.40 5.68
C GLY A 121 -6.68 -4.26 6.95
N VAL A 122 -5.51 -4.47 7.57
CA VAL A 122 -5.42 -5.19 8.85
C VAL A 122 -6.00 -4.37 10.01
N ALA A 123 -5.72 -3.07 10.05
CA ALA A 123 -6.19 -2.19 11.11
C ALA A 123 -7.72 -2.06 11.14
N VAL A 124 -8.36 -1.87 9.98
CA VAL A 124 -9.83 -1.71 9.92
C VAL A 124 -10.62 -3.00 10.19
N LYS A 125 -9.98 -4.15 10.08
CA LYS A 125 -10.60 -5.45 10.43
C LYS A 125 -10.64 -5.71 11.95
N GLN A 126 -9.91 -4.92 12.75
CA GLN A 126 -9.94 -5.11 14.20
C GLN A 126 -11.31 -4.74 14.77
N THR A 127 -11.83 -5.61 15.63
CA THR A 127 -13.10 -5.38 16.33
C THR A 127 -12.95 -4.45 17.54
N LYS A 128 -11.74 -4.39 18.11
CA LYS A 128 -11.39 -3.52 19.23
C LYS A 128 -10.99 -2.12 18.73
N PRO A 129 -11.16 -1.07 19.57
CA PRO A 129 -10.63 0.24 19.25
C PRO A 129 -9.14 0.21 18.94
N LEU A 130 -8.72 0.90 17.89
CA LEU A 130 -7.32 0.99 17.52
C LEU A 130 -6.56 1.81 18.57
N THR A 131 -5.35 1.37 18.87
CA THR A 131 -4.42 2.15 19.70
C THR A 131 -3.23 2.61 18.86
N PHE A 132 -2.63 3.73 19.23
CA PHE A 132 -1.39 4.19 18.62
C PHE A 132 -0.29 3.13 18.67
N SER A 133 -0.14 2.45 19.81
CA SER A 133 0.86 1.40 20.02
C SER A 133 0.68 0.21 19.08
N TYR A 134 -0.56 -0.23 18.88
CA TYR A 134 -0.88 -1.31 17.92
C TYR A 134 -0.51 -0.91 16.49
N TYR A 135 -0.93 0.29 16.07
CA TYR A 135 -0.64 0.79 14.73
C TYR A 135 0.85 0.95 14.48
N LEU A 136 1.58 1.44 15.48
CA LEU A 136 3.05 1.54 15.42
C LEU A 136 3.70 0.16 15.27
N GLY A 137 3.16 -0.88 15.91
CA GLY A 137 3.61 -2.26 15.72
C GLY A 137 3.40 -2.77 14.30
N LEU A 138 2.21 -2.52 13.73
CA LEU A 138 1.93 -2.84 12.31
C LEU A 138 2.93 -2.15 11.38
N THR A 139 3.09 -0.84 11.53
CA THR A 139 3.98 -0.03 10.68
C THR A 139 5.44 -0.44 10.82
N ALA A 140 5.93 -0.67 12.05
CA ALA A 140 7.32 -1.03 12.29
C ALA A 140 7.70 -2.37 11.65
N CYS A 141 6.85 -3.39 11.79
CA CYS A 141 7.07 -4.69 11.18
C CYS A 141 7.09 -4.59 9.64
N SER A 142 6.10 -3.92 9.07
CA SER A 142 5.99 -3.72 7.62
C SER A 142 7.17 -2.92 7.07
N TRP A 143 7.58 -1.86 7.76
CA TRP A 143 8.73 -1.03 7.42
C TRP A 143 10.03 -1.83 7.40
N LEU A 144 10.26 -2.68 8.40
CA LEU A 144 11.42 -3.57 8.43
C LEU A 144 11.46 -4.51 7.23
N GLY A 145 10.32 -5.07 6.83
CA GLY A 145 10.21 -5.90 5.62
C GLY A 145 10.57 -5.11 4.35
N TRP A 146 10.00 -3.92 4.21
CA TRP A 146 10.22 -3.07 3.04
C TRP A 146 11.66 -2.60 2.90
N VAL A 147 12.22 -2.01 3.96
CA VAL A 147 13.61 -1.49 3.97
C VAL A 147 14.61 -2.64 3.89
N GLY A 148 14.39 -3.71 4.65
CA GLY A 148 15.24 -4.90 4.61
C GLY A 148 15.29 -5.53 3.23
N GLY A 149 14.14 -5.69 2.58
CA GLY A 149 14.04 -6.15 1.20
C GLY A 149 14.81 -5.25 0.24
N THR A 150 14.59 -3.93 0.32
CA THR A 150 15.27 -2.96 -0.55
C THR A 150 16.79 -3.02 -0.40
N LEU A 151 17.29 -3.08 0.84
CA LEU A 151 18.73 -3.19 1.11
C LEU A 151 19.32 -4.48 0.52
N LEU A 152 18.66 -5.62 0.73
CA LEU A 152 19.08 -6.90 0.18
C LEU A 152 19.08 -6.90 -1.36
N GLY A 153 18.06 -6.30 -1.97
CA GLY A 153 17.96 -6.22 -3.43
C GLY A 153 18.95 -5.25 -4.06
N ALA A 154 19.23 -4.13 -3.40
CA ALA A 154 20.17 -3.13 -3.90
C ALA A 154 21.65 -3.53 -3.72
N TRP A 155 21.93 -4.58 -2.96
CA TRP A 155 23.29 -5.04 -2.71
C TRP A 155 23.91 -5.65 -3.97
N ASP A 156 25.13 -5.22 -4.32
CA ASP A 156 25.81 -5.64 -5.57
C ASP A 156 25.97 -7.16 -5.70
N VAL A 157 26.26 -7.84 -4.58
CA VAL A 157 26.43 -9.29 -4.54
C VAL A 157 25.17 -10.05 -5.01
N THR A 158 23.99 -9.51 -4.75
CA THR A 158 22.73 -10.13 -5.15
C THR A 158 22.52 -10.12 -6.66
N ARG A 159 23.08 -9.15 -7.37
CA ARG A 159 22.98 -9.07 -8.84
C ARG A 159 23.70 -10.21 -9.52
N ASP A 160 24.88 -10.58 -9.01
CA ASP A 160 25.70 -11.64 -9.58
C ASP A 160 25.17 -13.04 -9.30
N LEU A 161 24.42 -13.18 -8.20
CA LEU A 161 23.85 -14.46 -7.78
C LEU A 161 22.49 -14.78 -8.42
N MET A 162 21.82 -13.79 -9.02
CA MET A 162 20.47 -13.98 -9.52
C MET A 162 20.39 -14.37 -10.98
N SER A 163 19.74 -15.50 -11.26
CA SER A 163 19.41 -15.90 -12.62
C SER A 163 18.38 -14.96 -13.28
N VAL A 164 18.49 -14.76 -14.60
CA VAL A 164 17.57 -13.90 -15.36
C VAL A 164 16.09 -14.27 -15.20
N PRO A 165 15.69 -15.56 -15.13
CA PRO A 165 14.30 -15.93 -14.87
C PRO A 165 13.80 -15.46 -13.50
N LEU A 166 14.65 -15.56 -12.47
CA LEU A 166 14.27 -15.13 -11.12
C LEU A 166 14.10 -13.60 -11.04
N GLN A 167 14.96 -12.84 -11.72
CA GLN A 167 14.83 -11.38 -11.84
C GLN A 167 13.48 -10.96 -12.45
N LYS A 168 13.07 -11.63 -13.53
CA LYS A 168 11.77 -11.39 -14.17
C LYS A 168 10.58 -11.76 -13.27
N SER A 169 10.72 -12.83 -12.50
CA SER A 169 9.68 -13.27 -11.55
C SER A 169 9.48 -12.28 -10.40
N LEU A 170 10.53 -11.63 -9.91
CA LEU A 170 10.44 -10.60 -8.87
C LEU A 170 9.63 -9.39 -9.33
N GLY A 171 9.75 -9.00 -10.60
CA GLY A 171 8.92 -7.93 -11.17
C GLY A 171 7.40 -8.23 -11.14
N LEU A 172 7.03 -9.51 -11.10
CA LEU A 172 5.64 -9.95 -10.99
C LEU A 172 5.14 -10.03 -9.53
N ALA A 173 6.05 -10.05 -8.55
CA ALA A 173 5.69 -10.23 -7.14
C ALA A 173 4.75 -9.13 -6.63
N LEU A 174 4.96 -7.88 -7.05
CA LEU A 174 4.08 -6.75 -6.71
C LEU A 174 2.64 -6.99 -7.19
N TYR A 175 2.48 -7.40 -8.44
CA TYR A 175 1.16 -7.67 -9.01
C TYR A 175 0.49 -8.86 -8.34
N ALA A 176 1.24 -9.92 -8.03
CA ALA A 176 0.74 -11.08 -7.31
C ALA A 176 0.27 -10.71 -5.89
N MET A 177 0.99 -9.84 -5.19
CA MET A 177 0.61 -9.34 -3.88
C MET A 177 -0.71 -8.56 -3.95
N PHE A 178 -0.86 -7.63 -4.89
CA PHE A 178 -2.11 -6.88 -5.05
C PHE A 178 -3.29 -7.81 -5.38
N LEU A 179 -3.11 -8.78 -6.25
CA LEU A 179 -4.14 -9.76 -6.56
C LEU A 179 -4.54 -10.58 -5.33
N ALA A 180 -3.59 -10.99 -4.51
CA ALA A 180 -3.84 -11.76 -3.28
C ALA A 180 -4.66 -10.96 -2.25
N ILE A 181 -4.53 -9.63 -2.23
CA ILE A 181 -5.29 -8.76 -1.34
C ILE A 181 -6.70 -8.48 -1.88
N ILE A 182 -6.81 -8.16 -3.17
CA ILE A 182 -8.05 -7.70 -3.80
C ILE A 182 -9.02 -8.86 -4.06
N LEU A 183 -8.50 -10.02 -4.50
CA LEU A 183 -9.34 -11.13 -4.96
C LEU A 183 -10.25 -11.72 -3.86
N PRO A 184 -9.77 -11.96 -2.62
CA PRO A 184 -10.63 -12.47 -1.55
C PRO A 184 -11.76 -11.51 -1.18
N GLU A 185 -11.49 -10.20 -1.16
CA GLU A 185 -12.49 -9.18 -0.84
C GLU A 185 -13.52 -9.00 -1.96
N ALA A 186 -13.09 -9.11 -3.22
CA ALA A 186 -13.97 -9.01 -4.37
C ALA A 186 -14.93 -10.21 -4.48
N ARG A 187 -14.50 -11.43 -4.11
CA ARG A 187 -15.32 -12.65 -4.22
C ARG A 187 -16.61 -12.62 -3.39
N GLY A 188 -16.63 -11.93 -2.27
CA GLY A 188 -17.80 -11.81 -1.38
C GLY A 188 -18.61 -10.52 -1.54
N ASN A 189 -18.15 -9.58 -2.36
CA ASN A 189 -18.68 -8.22 -2.43
C ASN A 189 -18.96 -7.82 -3.88
N ARG A 190 -20.23 -7.87 -4.30
CA ARG A 190 -20.66 -7.50 -5.67
C ARG A 190 -20.22 -6.08 -6.08
N PRO A 191 -20.38 -5.02 -5.25
CA PRO A 191 -19.85 -3.70 -5.56
C PRO A 191 -18.34 -3.68 -5.78
N ALA A 192 -17.57 -4.40 -4.97
CA ALA A 192 -16.12 -4.49 -5.13
C ALA A 192 -15.75 -5.22 -6.44
N LEU A 193 -16.41 -6.34 -6.73
CA LEU A 193 -16.19 -7.08 -7.98
C LEU A 193 -16.50 -6.24 -9.21
N LEU A 194 -17.60 -5.48 -9.18
CA LEU A 194 -17.96 -4.54 -10.26
C LEU A 194 -16.87 -3.46 -10.42
N CYS A 195 -16.44 -2.87 -9.31
CA CYS A 195 -15.40 -1.83 -9.31
C CYS A 195 -14.09 -2.33 -9.93
N VAL A 196 -13.63 -3.51 -9.52
CA VAL A 196 -12.41 -4.15 -10.04
C VAL A 196 -12.56 -4.48 -11.52
N GLY A 197 -13.68 -5.08 -11.92
CA GLY A 197 -13.95 -5.43 -13.31
C GLY A 197 -14.00 -4.21 -14.23
N LEU A 198 -14.68 -3.15 -13.81
CA LEU A 198 -14.74 -1.89 -14.55
C LEU A 198 -13.37 -1.20 -14.63
N ALA A 199 -12.62 -1.17 -13.53
CA ALA A 199 -11.29 -0.58 -13.53
C ALA A 199 -10.34 -1.33 -14.49
N ALA A 200 -10.39 -2.66 -14.49
CA ALA A 200 -9.62 -3.48 -15.41
C ALA A 200 -10.02 -3.24 -16.88
N ALA A 201 -11.31 -3.21 -17.19
CA ALA A 201 -11.82 -2.96 -18.52
C ALA A 201 -11.47 -1.55 -19.03
N LEU A 202 -11.68 -0.52 -18.20
CA LEU A 202 -11.36 0.87 -18.53
C LEU A 202 -9.86 1.08 -18.71
N SER A 203 -9.03 0.56 -17.83
CA SER A 203 -7.57 0.71 -17.94
C SER A 203 -7.02 0.01 -19.17
N THR A 204 -7.54 -1.17 -19.50
CA THR A 204 -7.17 -1.89 -20.73
C THR A 204 -7.65 -1.13 -21.97
N GLY A 205 -8.89 -0.68 -21.98
CA GLY A 205 -9.44 0.10 -23.10
C GLY A 205 -8.67 1.40 -23.37
N LEU A 206 -8.35 2.16 -22.30
CA LEU A 206 -7.58 3.39 -22.42
C LEU A 206 -6.13 3.16 -22.90
N ARG A 207 -5.54 2.00 -22.58
CA ARG A 207 -4.20 1.63 -23.08
C ARG A 207 -4.20 1.24 -24.55
N LEU A 208 -5.27 0.63 -25.04
CA LEU A 208 -5.41 0.22 -26.45
C LEU A 208 -5.73 1.41 -27.37
N LEU A 209 -6.29 2.48 -26.84
CA LEU A 209 -6.55 3.72 -27.57
C LEU A 209 -5.29 4.60 -27.63
N PRO A 210 -5.00 5.26 -28.75
CA PRO A 210 -3.86 6.17 -28.88
C PRO A 210 -4.15 7.51 -28.17
N THR A 211 -4.40 7.45 -26.86
CA THR A 211 -4.80 8.62 -26.05
C THR A 211 -3.63 9.54 -25.66
N GLY A 212 -2.39 9.06 -25.80
CA GLY A 212 -1.22 9.79 -25.31
C GLY A 212 -1.17 9.93 -23.77
N LEU A 213 -2.05 9.26 -23.03
CA LEU A 213 -2.09 9.31 -21.57
C LEU A 213 -0.99 8.44 -20.96
N ASP A 214 -0.29 9.00 -19.99
CA ASP A 214 0.63 8.23 -19.16
C ASP A 214 -0.09 7.17 -18.32
N ALA A 215 0.63 6.09 -17.97
CA ALA A 215 0.08 4.98 -17.19
C ALA A 215 -0.56 5.44 -15.85
N GLY A 216 -0.02 6.48 -15.21
CA GLY A 216 -0.56 7.06 -13.99
C GLY A 216 -1.96 7.66 -14.19
N TRP A 217 -2.16 8.42 -15.25
CA TRP A 217 -3.46 8.99 -15.59
C TRP A 217 -4.49 7.92 -15.94
N ILE A 218 -4.09 6.89 -16.68
CA ILE A 218 -4.96 5.75 -17.00
C ILE A 218 -5.49 5.07 -15.74
N VAL A 219 -4.59 4.78 -14.78
CA VAL A 219 -4.95 4.16 -13.49
C VAL A 219 -5.90 5.06 -12.69
N LEU A 220 -5.63 6.37 -12.66
CA LEU A 220 -6.44 7.33 -11.92
C LEU A 220 -7.85 7.46 -12.51
N ILE A 221 -7.96 7.65 -13.81
CA ILE A 221 -9.25 7.77 -14.52
C ILE A 221 -10.04 6.47 -14.37
N ALA A 222 -9.43 5.32 -14.63
CA ALA A 222 -10.08 4.03 -14.51
C ALA A 222 -10.52 3.74 -13.05
N GLY A 223 -9.68 4.03 -12.08
CA GLY A 223 -9.98 3.80 -10.67
C GLY A 223 -11.10 4.70 -10.14
N VAL A 224 -11.00 6.02 -10.38
CA VAL A 224 -12.02 6.97 -9.92
C VAL A 224 -13.36 6.72 -10.60
N SER A 225 -13.36 6.54 -11.93
CA SER A 225 -14.61 6.30 -12.69
C SER A 225 -15.30 5.02 -12.23
N SER A 226 -14.55 3.93 -12.04
CA SER A 226 -15.14 2.66 -11.57
C SER A 226 -15.65 2.75 -10.14
N ALA A 227 -14.97 3.49 -9.26
CA ALA A 227 -15.42 3.71 -7.89
C ALA A 227 -16.71 4.54 -7.84
N VAL A 228 -16.81 5.61 -8.65
CA VAL A 228 -18.02 6.44 -8.77
C VAL A 228 -19.18 5.60 -9.29
N VAL A 229 -18.99 4.83 -10.36
CA VAL A 229 -20.03 3.96 -10.90
C VAL A 229 -20.51 2.94 -9.87
N ALA A 230 -19.57 2.28 -9.18
CA ALA A 230 -19.92 1.33 -8.13
C ALA A 230 -20.69 2.00 -6.96
N ALA A 231 -20.30 3.21 -6.55
CA ALA A 231 -20.96 3.95 -5.48
C ALA A 231 -22.38 4.40 -5.86
N VAL A 232 -22.60 4.78 -7.12
CA VAL A 232 -23.92 5.18 -7.63
C VAL A 232 -24.86 3.97 -7.75
N LEU A 233 -24.34 2.83 -8.23
CA LEU A 233 -25.14 1.62 -8.42
C LEU A 233 -25.45 0.90 -7.10
N TYR A 234 -24.56 1.03 -6.10
CA TYR A 234 -24.70 0.39 -4.80
C TYR A 234 -24.56 1.42 -3.66
N PRO A 235 -25.50 2.38 -3.54
CA PRO A 235 -25.45 3.37 -2.47
C PRO A 235 -25.58 2.66 -1.12
N LYS A 236 -24.63 2.88 -0.21
CA LYS A 236 -24.78 2.43 1.18
C LYS A 236 -25.98 3.17 1.79
N ARG A 237 -27.03 2.44 2.12
CA ARG A 237 -28.08 2.98 2.99
C ARG A 237 -27.39 3.42 4.30
N LYS A 238 -27.57 4.69 4.67
CA LYS A 238 -27.23 5.14 6.02
C LYS A 238 -28.04 4.29 6.98
N GLU A 239 -27.40 3.38 7.69
CA GLU A 239 -28.01 2.85 8.90
C GLU A 239 -28.24 4.05 9.82
N ALA A 240 -29.52 4.31 10.11
CA ALA A 240 -29.89 5.34 11.06
C ALA A 240 -29.16 5.03 12.36
N VAL A 241 -28.25 5.92 12.76
CA VAL A 241 -27.67 5.91 14.09
C VAL A 241 -28.86 6.15 15.02
N HIS A 242 -29.39 5.07 15.56
CA HIS A 242 -30.32 5.16 16.67
C HIS A 242 -29.52 5.74 17.84
N ALA A 243 -29.93 6.96 18.22
CA ALA A 243 -29.52 7.69 19.39
C ALA A 243 -29.74 6.90 20.69
#